data_6683a1712037f27170de25a78b8d250a
#
_entry.id   6683a1712037f27170de25a78b8d250a
#
_cell.length_a   1.000
_cell.length_b   1.000
_cell.length_c   1.000
_cell.angle_alpha   90.00
_cell.angle_beta   90.00
_cell.angle_gamma   90.00
#
_symmetry.space_group_name_H-M   'P 1'
#
loop_
_entity.id
_entity.type
_entity.pdbx_description
1 polymer ?
#
loop_
_entity_poly.entity_id
_entity_poly.type
_entity_poly.pdbx_seq_one_letter_code
_entity_poly.pdbx_strand_id
1 'polypeptide(L)'
;MKKIMIKQFKLLAESNFLTPGFKDQFRLIKVLLCASKALAWRCFSFRHRTWFQLLTFFPDSKPPLYFRKRNNGHNPLLLPIYVLFIGIFLASSNGFSQPVNSRAALFESDEVFQITLRGEMKALMKDRSGDPVYYPLELAYTFQNNPETTIPVEVRTRGHFRRLRENCFYPPLLINFKKNGPQEHTLFSEQNKLKLVMPCKQDQYVIYEWLAYQIYSLVTPNSFRARLVKVQLEESGKKPKNPFYGVLLEEEKQMARRNGLIPVERDLRPQEVQRQPFLEMALFEYLIGNTDWSIQYLQNIKLIAKDTNAAPIAVPYDFDHSGIVNAPYAHPAPELKMNSIKQRRYRGYCIQAMDVYAETIARFQELKPAIYAIYQNNPLIDEKYQKTTIRFLDEFYETLQNPQKLEKDLLYPCDPNGTGNVVIQGLREH
;
A
#
# COMPACT_ATOMS: atom_id res chain seq x y z
N MET A 1 -23.02 -11.18 15.61
CA MET A 1 -21.75 -10.79 16.23
C MET A 1 -21.39 -11.57 17.52
N LYS A 2 -22.22 -11.69 18.54
CA LYS A 2 -21.90 -12.41 19.80
C LYS A 2 -21.50 -13.89 19.61
N LYS A 3 -22.18 -14.64 18.74
CA LYS A 3 -21.86 -16.06 18.48
C LYS A 3 -20.51 -16.25 17.77
N ILE A 4 -20.10 -15.30 16.94
CA ILE A 4 -18.83 -15.33 16.21
C ILE A 4 -17.67 -15.02 17.16
N MET A 5 -17.82 -14.02 18.03
CA MET A 5 -16.81 -13.70 19.05
C MET A 5 -16.57 -14.86 20.03
N ILE A 6 -17.62 -15.51 20.51
CA ILE A 6 -17.47 -16.66 21.42
C ILE A 6 -16.81 -17.85 20.72
N LYS A 7 -17.08 -18.05 19.42
CA LYS A 7 -16.44 -19.12 18.63
C LYS A 7 -14.96 -18.82 18.37
N GLN A 8 -14.61 -17.56 18.10
CA GLN A 8 -13.21 -17.12 17.96
C GLN A 8 -12.45 -17.19 19.29
N PHE A 9 -13.08 -16.84 20.41
CA PHE A 9 -12.47 -16.99 21.74
C PHE A 9 -12.25 -18.45 22.14
N LYS A 10 -13.13 -19.36 21.75
CA LYS A 10 -12.93 -20.79 21.98
C LYS A 10 -11.79 -21.37 21.16
N LEU A 11 -11.68 -20.98 19.88
CA LEU A 11 -10.60 -21.38 18.99
C LEU A 11 -9.22 -20.85 19.43
N LEU A 12 -9.16 -19.65 19.99
CA LEU A 12 -7.93 -19.07 20.56
C LEU A 12 -7.50 -19.78 21.85
N ALA A 13 -8.44 -20.25 22.67
CA ALA A 13 -8.15 -20.98 23.91
C ALA A 13 -7.69 -22.45 23.66
N GLU A 14 -8.00 -23.02 22.51
CA GLU A 14 -7.65 -24.39 22.11
C GLU A 14 -6.42 -24.42 21.17
N SER A 15 -5.88 -23.26 20.75
CA SER A 15 -4.70 -23.22 19.89
C SER A 15 -3.41 -23.47 20.69
N ASN A 16 -2.58 -24.37 20.21
CA ASN A 16 -1.27 -24.71 20.81
C ASN A 16 -0.20 -23.59 20.64
N PHE A 17 -0.59 -22.38 20.21
CA PHE A 17 0.29 -21.23 19.96
C PHE A 17 0.44 -20.26 21.14
N LEU A 18 -0.26 -20.49 22.27
CA LEU A 18 -0.09 -19.64 23.47
C LEU A 18 1.08 -20.15 24.30
N THR A 19 2.04 -19.24 24.56
CA THR A 19 3.15 -19.51 25.47
C THR A 19 2.65 -19.86 26.88
N PRO A 20 3.38 -20.68 27.67
CA PRO A 20 2.95 -21.12 29.00
C PRO A 20 2.52 -19.99 29.94
N GLY A 21 3.21 -18.84 29.90
CA GLY A 21 2.89 -17.67 30.74
C GLY A 21 1.54 -17.00 30.44
N PHE A 22 1.03 -17.12 29.22
CA PHE A 22 -0.27 -16.54 28.84
C PHE A 22 -1.44 -17.40 29.32
N LYS A 23 -1.27 -18.72 29.38
CA LYS A 23 -2.28 -19.63 29.93
C LYS A 23 -2.47 -19.46 31.42
N ASP A 24 -1.41 -19.14 32.15
CA ASP A 24 -1.47 -18.92 33.61
C ASP A 24 -2.12 -17.59 33.96
N GLN A 25 -1.90 -16.53 33.21
CA GLN A 25 -2.62 -15.27 33.36
C GLN A 25 -4.13 -15.42 33.13
N PHE A 26 -4.55 -16.23 32.18
CA PHE A 26 -5.97 -16.51 31.94
C PHE A 26 -6.61 -17.36 33.07
N ARG A 27 -5.86 -18.28 33.68
CA ARG A 27 -6.31 -19.01 34.87
C ARG A 27 -6.46 -18.10 36.08
N LEU A 28 -5.51 -17.16 36.28
CA LEU A 28 -5.58 -16.18 37.40
C LEU A 28 -6.77 -15.23 37.26
N ILE A 29 -7.07 -14.75 36.06
CA ILE A 29 -8.24 -13.90 35.79
C ILE A 29 -9.55 -14.66 36.04
N LYS A 30 -9.63 -15.94 35.68
CA LYS A 30 -10.79 -16.78 35.99
C LYS A 30 -10.99 -16.99 37.49
N VAL A 31 -9.94 -17.23 38.24
CA VAL A 31 -9.97 -17.42 39.71
C VAL A 31 -10.34 -16.10 40.40
N LEU A 32 -9.81 -14.95 39.98
CA LEU A 32 -10.14 -13.65 40.54
C LEU A 32 -11.59 -13.22 40.26
N LEU A 33 -12.14 -13.54 39.10
CA LEU A 33 -13.57 -13.30 38.79
C LEU A 33 -14.54 -14.19 39.56
N CYS A 34 -14.11 -15.37 39.97
CA CYS A 34 -14.91 -16.26 40.84
C CYS A 34 -14.78 -16.00 42.35
N ALA A 35 -13.72 -15.32 42.77
CA ALA A 35 -13.44 -15.07 44.20
C ALA A 35 -14.05 -13.76 44.76
N SER A 36 -14.57 -12.85 43.95
CA SER A 36 -15.20 -11.61 44.42
C SER A 36 -16.64 -11.85 44.88
N LYS A 37 -16.82 -12.18 46.16
CA LYS A 37 -18.12 -12.33 46.84
C LYS A 37 -18.97 -11.07 46.91
N ALA A 38 -18.57 -9.96 46.35
CA ALA A 38 -19.30 -8.68 46.38
C ALA A 38 -20.24 -8.48 45.15
N LEU A 39 -20.14 -9.32 44.15
CA LEU A 39 -21.11 -9.39 43.05
C LEU A 39 -21.75 -10.76 43.09
N ALA A 40 -23.01 -10.82 43.52
CA ALA A 40 -23.84 -12.03 43.52
C ALA A 40 -24.11 -12.48 42.10
N TRP A 41 -23.12 -13.09 41.45
CA TRP A 41 -23.24 -13.69 40.13
C TRP A 41 -22.94 -15.19 40.26
N ARG A 42 -24.01 -15.94 40.28
CA ARG A 42 -23.89 -17.39 40.10
C ARG A 42 -23.32 -17.65 38.72
N CYS A 43 -22.34 -18.52 38.64
CA CYS A 43 -21.89 -19.12 37.40
C CYS A 43 -23.02 -19.92 36.75
N PHE A 44 -24.00 -19.24 36.13
CA PHE A 44 -25.03 -19.90 35.33
C PHE A 44 -25.26 -19.16 34.05
N SER A 45 -25.38 -19.93 32.99
CA SER A 45 -25.67 -19.61 31.62
C SER A 45 -26.44 -18.30 31.39
N PHE A 46 -25.83 -17.38 30.71
CA PHE A 46 -26.46 -16.15 30.26
C PHE A 46 -27.57 -16.45 29.25
N ARG A 47 -28.81 -16.28 29.64
CA ARG A 47 -29.94 -16.13 28.74
C ARG A 47 -30.05 -14.68 28.33
N HIS A 48 -30.08 -14.47 27.05
CA HIS A 48 -30.32 -13.19 26.39
C HIS A 48 -31.59 -12.47 26.90
N ARG A 49 -31.49 -11.33 27.60
CA ARG A 49 -32.55 -10.27 27.53
C ARG A 49 -32.33 -9.03 28.40
N THR A 50 -31.26 -8.83 29.13
CA THR A 50 -31.19 -7.74 30.12
C THR A 50 -30.11 -6.67 29.91
N TRP A 51 -29.40 -6.63 28.80
CA TRP A 51 -28.35 -5.63 28.58
C TRP A 51 -28.82 -4.36 27.85
N PHE A 52 -30.04 -4.34 27.30
CA PHE A 52 -30.57 -3.14 26.61
C PHE A 52 -31.42 -2.23 27.50
N GLN A 53 -31.71 -2.59 28.75
CA GLN A 53 -32.54 -1.80 29.66
C GLN A 53 -31.76 -0.99 30.71
N LEU A 54 -30.43 -1.10 30.77
CA LEU A 54 -29.61 -0.39 31.76
C LEU A 54 -29.07 0.96 31.30
N LEU A 55 -29.38 1.41 30.08
CA LEU A 55 -28.94 2.69 29.53
C LEU A 55 -30.07 3.73 29.34
N THR A 56 -31.28 3.45 29.81
CA THR A 56 -32.42 4.36 29.61
C THR A 56 -33.21 4.74 30.88
N PHE A 57 -32.62 4.62 32.06
CA PHE A 57 -33.29 5.10 33.27
C PHE A 57 -32.37 6.00 34.10
N PHE A 58 -32.41 7.28 33.82
CA PHE A 58 -32.32 8.38 34.74
C PHE A 58 -33.24 9.50 34.28
N PRO A 59 -34.43 9.64 34.90
CA PRO A 59 -35.01 10.95 35.04
C PRO A 59 -35.06 11.35 36.52
N ASP A 60 -34.89 12.63 36.73
CA ASP A 60 -35.03 13.42 37.93
C ASP A 60 -35.95 12.89 39.02
N SER A 61 -35.42 12.78 40.27
CA SER A 61 -36.21 13.02 41.47
C SER A 61 -35.30 13.37 42.67
N LYS A 62 -35.61 14.50 43.28
CA LYS A 62 -34.99 15.08 44.46
C LYS A 62 -35.05 14.14 45.69
N PRO A 63 -34.05 14.18 46.59
CA PRO A 63 -34.05 13.35 47.78
C PRO A 63 -34.93 13.93 48.92
N PRO A 64 -35.63 13.11 49.68
CA PRO A 64 -36.16 13.53 50.97
C PRO A 64 -35.11 13.35 52.06
N LEU A 65 -34.93 14.39 52.81
CA LEU A 65 -34.19 14.45 54.05
C LEU A 65 -34.76 13.47 55.11
N TYR A 66 -33.94 12.54 55.56
CA TYR A 66 -34.10 12.00 56.92
C TYR A 66 -32.75 11.67 57.52
N PHE A 67 -32.40 12.47 58.53
CA PHE A 67 -31.26 12.23 59.41
C PHE A 67 -31.55 11.02 60.28
N ARG A 68 -30.69 10.03 60.29
CA ARG A 68 -30.49 9.19 61.45
C ARG A 68 -29.03 8.80 61.60
N LYS A 69 -28.44 9.42 62.66
CA LYS A 69 -27.12 9.14 63.21
C LYS A 69 -27.00 7.65 63.58
N ARG A 70 -26.01 6.95 63.07
CA ARG A 70 -25.48 5.73 63.75
C ARG A 70 -24.00 5.54 63.44
N ASN A 71 -23.28 5.66 64.51
CA ASN A 71 -21.95 5.27 64.93
C ASN A 71 -20.97 4.59 63.90
N ASN A 72 -19.82 5.19 63.96
CA ASN A 72 -18.49 4.81 63.53
C ASN A 72 -18.15 3.32 63.76
N GLY A 73 -17.80 2.66 62.70
CA GLY A 73 -17.02 1.44 62.68
C GLY A 73 -16.07 1.50 61.47
N HIS A 74 -15.02 2.26 61.59
CA HIS A 74 -13.92 2.21 60.64
C HIS A 74 -13.25 0.85 60.77
N ASN A 75 -13.39 0.00 59.78
CA ASN A 75 -12.68 -1.24 59.69
C ASN A 75 -11.26 -0.93 59.16
N PRO A 76 -10.22 -0.93 60.00
CA PRO A 76 -8.87 -0.46 59.62
C PRO A 76 -8.16 -1.37 58.62
N LEU A 77 -8.78 -2.51 58.26
CA LEU A 77 -8.25 -3.47 57.29
C LEU A 77 -8.55 -3.15 55.82
N LEU A 78 -9.47 -2.22 55.53
CA LEU A 78 -9.81 -1.88 54.12
C LEU A 78 -8.91 -0.80 53.54
N LEU A 79 -8.33 0.06 54.36
CA LEU A 79 -7.47 1.16 53.93
C LEU A 79 -6.14 0.67 53.30
N PRO A 80 -5.41 -0.34 53.86
CA PRO A 80 -4.20 -0.83 53.25
C PRO A 80 -4.46 -1.60 51.93
N ILE A 81 -5.64 -2.21 51.77
CA ILE A 81 -6.00 -2.90 50.53
C ILE A 81 -6.25 -1.91 49.38
N TYR A 82 -6.89 -0.77 49.68
CA TYR A 82 -7.11 0.27 48.66
C TYR A 82 -5.80 0.96 48.23
N VAL A 83 -4.90 1.23 49.19
CA VAL A 83 -3.57 1.79 48.90
C VAL A 83 -2.71 0.79 48.09
N LEU A 84 -2.82 -0.50 48.39
CA LEU A 84 -2.13 -1.55 47.63
C LEU A 84 -2.65 -1.67 46.19
N PHE A 85 -3.98 -1.54 45.98
CA PHE A 85 -4.56 -1.57 44.62
C PHE A 85 -4.23 -0.31 43.83
N ILE A 86 -4.22 0.87 44.42
CA ILE A 86 -3.80 2.13 43.79
C ILE A 86 -2.29 2.07 43.48
N GLY A 87 -1.47 1.53 44.38
CA GLY A 87 -0.03 1.31 44.15
C GLY A 87 0.28 0.35 43.02
N ILE A 88 -0.47 -0.75 42.91
CA ILE A 88 -0.33 -1.69 41.80
C ILE A 88 -0.83 -1.09 40.47
N PHE A 89 -1.88 -0.26 40.49
CA PHE A 89 -2.36 0.44 39.27
C PHE A 89 -1.42 1.55 38.83
N LEU A 90 -0.76 2.25 39.78
CA LEU A 90 0.26 3.27 39.47
C LEU A 90 1.62 2.66 39.11
N ALA A 91 1.93 1.46 39.60
CA ALA A 91 3.13 0.72 39.19
C ALA A 91 2.99 0.04 37.82
N SER A 92 1.77 -0.28 37.41
CA SER A 92 1.52 -0.80 36.05
C SER A 92 1.40 0.29 34.99
N SER A 93 1.37 1.56 35.35
CA SER A 93 1.44 2.70 34.42
C SER A 93 2.88 3.20 34.17
N ASN A 94 3.88 2.64 34.85
CA ASN A 94 5.25 2.74 34.35
C ASN A 94 5.33 1.87 33.11
N GLY A 95 5.07 2.52 31.98
CA GLY A 95 5.06 1.92 30.67
C GLY A 95 6.25 0.98 30.51
N PHE A 96 5.96 -0.25 30.22
CA PHE A 96 6.78 -0.98 29.28
C PHE A 96 6.79 -0.10 28.02
N SER A 97 7.66 0.89 27.97
CA SER A 97 8.21 1.33 26.71
C SER A 97 8.92 0.08 26.19
N GLN A 98 8.19 -0.70 25.39
CA GLN A 98 8.87 -1.62 24.48
C GLN A 98 9.96 -0.75 23.85
N PRO A 99 11.20 -1.25 23.77
CA PRO A 99 12.15 -0.58 22.95
C PRO A 99 11.49 -0.45 21.59
N VAL A 100 11.23 0.80 21.16
CA VAL A 100 10.77 1.12 19.82
C VAL A 100 11.96 0.80 18.91
N ASN A 101 12.21 -0.48 18.73
CA ASN A 101 13.10 -1.06 17.77
C ASN A 101 12.29 -1.70 16.63
N SER A 102 11.06 -1.20 16.39
CA SER A 102 10.43 -1.36 15.09
C SER A 102 11.14 -0.38 14.17
N ARG A 103 12.21 -0.86 13.53
CA ARG A 103 12.81 -0.17 12.39
C ARG A 103 11.69 0.09 11.43
N ALA A 104 11.28 1.36 11.27
CA ALA A 104 10.29 1.71 10.28
C ALA A 104 10.87 1.29 8.93
N ALA A 105 10.30 0.27 8.31
CA ALA A 105 10.72 -0.15 6.99
C ALA A 105 10.41 0.97 5.99
N LEU A 106 11.23 1.10 4.96
CA LEU A 106 11.14 2.19 3.96
C LEU A 106 9.70 2.42 3.45
N PHE A 107 8.92 1.36 3.31
CA PHE A 107 7.56 1.39 2.73
C PHE A 107 6.43 1.27 3.77
N GLU A 108 6.70 1.45 5.06
CA GLU A 108 5.66 1.39 6.11
C GLU A 108 4.99 2.75 6.41
N SER A 109 5.46 3.83 5.78
CA SER A 109 4.93 5.18 5.93
C SER A 109 4.88 5.89 4.59
N ASP A 110 3.84 6.71 4.38
CA ASP A 110 3.69 7.60 3.22
C ASP A 110 4.26 9.01 3.46
N GLU A 111 4.86 9.25 4.62
CA GLU A 111 5.51 10.52 4.93
C GLU A 111 6.61 10.83 3.92
N VAL A 112 6.52 11.98 3.26
CA VAL A 112 7.53 12.44 2.31
C VAL A 112 8.77 12.90 3.05
N PHE A 113 9.92 12.31 2.74
CA PHE A 113 11.20 12.73 3.28
C PHE A 113 12.19 13.05 2.16
N GLN A 114 13.27 13.74 2.51
CA GLN A 114 14.30 14.10 1.54
C GLN A 114 15.42 13.08 1.53
N ILE A 115 15.84 12.68 0.34
CA ILE A 115 17.07 11.95 0.07
C ILE A 115 18.03 12.83 -0.73
N THR A 116 19.31 12.73 -0.44
CA THR A 116 20.36 13.42 -1.17
C THR A 116 21.32 12.38 -1.77
N LEU A 117 21.57 12.45 -3.07
CA LEU A 117 22.60 11.67 -3.74
C LEU A 117 23.83 12.56 -3.97
N ARG A 118 24.97 12.22 -3.38
CA ARG A 118 26.23 12.99 -3.43
C ARG A 118 27.30 12.22 -4.19
N GLY A 119 28.02 12.88 -5.08
CA GLY A 119 29.15 12.34 -5.81
C GLY A 119 29.26 12.85 -7.23
N GLU A 120 29.80 12.04 -8.15
CA GLU A 120 30.01 12.37 -9.55
C GLU A 120 28.69 12.33 -10.36
N MET A 121 27.73 13.19 -9.96
CA MET A 121 26.38 13.21 -10.53
C MET A 121 26.38 13.53 -12.03
N LYS A 122 27.30 14.38 -12.49
CA LYS A 122 27.41 14.73 -13.92
C LYS A 122 27.81 13.53 -14.77
N ALA A 123 28.71 12.70 -14.28
CA ALA A 123 29.11 11.47 -14.98
C ALA A 123 27.95 10.48 -15.05
N LEU A 124 27.31 10.18 -13.92
CA LEU A 124 26.12 9.33 -13.85
C LEU A 124 25.01 9.81 -14.80
N MET A 125 24.65 11.10 -14.78
CA MET A 125 23.54 11.62 -15.59
C MET A 125 23.85 11.69 -17.09
N LYS A 126 25.12 11.63 -17.48
CA LYS A 126 25.54 11.54 -18.88
C LYS A 126 25.55 10.11 -19.41
N ASP A 127 25.68 9.11 -18.54
CA ASP A 127 25.70 7.72 -18.94
C ASP A 127 24.28 7.27 -19.35
N ARG A 128 24.01 7.41 -20.63
CA ARG A 128 22.77 7.06 -21.31
C ARG A 128 22.99 5.91 -22.30
N SER A 129 24.11 5.17 -22.11
CA SER A 129 24.53 4.05 -22.97
C SER A 129 23.52 2.88 -22.94
N GLY A 130 23.64 1.93 -23.86
CA GLY A 130 22.88 0.68 -23.87
C GLY A 130 23.16 -0.14 -22.60
N ASP A 131 24.39 -0.10 -22.08
CA ASP A 131 24.84 -0.81 -20.87
C ASP A 131 25.49 0.18 -19.86
N PRO A 132 24.68 0.89 -19.05
CA PRO A 132 25.18 1.87 -18.10
C PRO A 132 25.91 1.21 -16.94
N VAL A 133 27.03 1.83 -16.52
CA VAL A 133 27.85 1.34 -15.41
C VAL A 133 27.38 1.87 -14.05
N TYR A 134 27.83 1.23 -12.96
CA TYR A 134 27.58 1.72 -11.61
C TYR A 134 28.61 2.78 -11.20
N TYR A 135 28.11 3.88 -10.60
CA TYR A 135 28.90 4.96 -10.01
C TYR A 135 28.80 4.91 -8.49
N PRO A 136 29.91 4.98 -7.77
CA PRO A 136 29.90 5.07 -6.31
C PRO A 136 29.38 6.44 -5.87
N LEU A 137 28.34 6.46 -5.03
CA LEU A 137 27.72 7.66 -4.48
C LEU A 137 27.46 7.47 -2.98
N GLU A 138 27.13 8.58 -2.33
CA GLU A 138 26.55 8.59 -0.99
C GLU A 138 25.07 8.91 -1.08
N LEU A 139 24.24 8.11 -0.41
CA LEU A 139 22.82 8.39 -0.16
C LEU A 139 22.69 8.92 1.27
N ALA A 140 22.35 10.19 1.41
CA ALA A 140 22.09 10.82 2.70
C ALA A 140 20.59 11.11 2.85
N TYR A 141 20.08 11.03 4.09
CA TYR A 141 18.69 11.36 4.41
C TYR A 141 18.54 11.72 5.88
N THR A 142 17.46 12.50 6.16
CA THR A 142 16.97 12.78 7.51
C THR A 142 15.52 12.30 7.59
N PHE A 143 15.19 11.58 8.65
CA PHE A 143 13.86 11.05 8.86
C PHE A 143 13.45 11.15 10.34
N GLN A 144 12.26 11.64 10.64
CA GLN A 144 11.70 11.75 11.99
C GLN A 144 12.61 12.46 13.01
N ASN A 145 13.16 13.62 12.65
CA ASN A 145 14.07 14.43 13.50
C ASN A 145 15.36 13.72 13.95
N ASN A 146 15.71 12.59 13.34
CA ASN A 146 16.98 11.96 13.58
C ASN A 146 18.12 12.74 12.85
N PRO A 147 19.38 12.61 13.29
CA PRO A 147 20.51 13.14 12.57
C PRO A 147 20.59 12.60 11.14
N GLU A 148 21.21 13.36 10.24
CA GLU A 148 21.46 12.90 8.88
C GLU A 148 22.21 11.57 8.89
N THR A 149 21.67 10.57 8.18
CA THR A 149 22.27 9.27 8.00
C THR A 149 22.80 9.17 6.58
N THR A 150 24.05 8.74 6.43
CA THR A 150 24.72 8.57 5.13
C THR A 150 25.04 7.11 4.88
N ILE A 151 24.73 6.61 3.68
CA ILE A 151 24.92 5.23 3.25
C ILE A 151 25.70 5.23 1.93
N PRO A 152 26.83 4.54 1.82
CA PRO A 152 27.52 4.35 0.53
C PRO A 152 26.70 3.43 -0.36
N VAL A 153 26.45 3.85 -1.58
CA VAL A 153 25.65 3.13 -2.58
C VAL A 153 26.34 3.13 -3.94
N GLU A 154 25.93 2.21 -4.80
CA GLU A 154 26.29 2.22 -6.21
C GLU A 154 25.05 2.53 -7.05
N VAL A 155 25.14 3.50 -7.94
CA VAL A 155 23.99 3.98 -8.69
C VAL A 155 24.28 3.95 -10.18
N ARG A 156 23.29 3.48 -10.97
CA ARG A 156 23.35 3.54 -12.44
C ARG A 156 22.05 4.06 -13.03
N THR A 157 22.11 4.56 -14.25
CA THR A 157 20.90 4.85 -15.02
C THR A 157 20.20 3.56 -15.46
N ARG A 158 18.89 3.62 -15.73
CA ARG A 158 18.08 2.48 -16.14
C ARG A 158 16.95 2.88 -17.09
N GLY A 159 16.23 1.87 -17.58
CA GLY A 159 15.10 2.04 -18.49
C GLY A 159 15.53 2.21 -19.96
N HIS A 160 14.56 2.25 -20.85
CA HIS A 160 14.79 2.44 -22.29
C HIS A 160 14.36 3.85 -22.70
N PHE A 161 13.08 4.11 -22.83
CA PHE A 161 12.52 5.39 -23.30
C PHE A 161 12.98 6.58 -22.45
N ARG A 162 12.82 6.51 -21.12
CA ARG A 162 13.16 7.62 -20.20
C ARG A 162 14.66 7.81 -19.99
N ARG A 163 15.50 6.84 -20.37
CA ARG A 163 16.95 6.97 -20.34
C ARG A 163 17.47 7.88 -21.45
N LEU A 164 16.79 7.93 -22.59
CA LEU A 164 17.20 8.75 -23.72
C LEU A 164 17.05 10.26 -23.40
N ARG A 165 18.06 11.04 -23.77
CA ARG A 165 18.14 12.47 -23.41
C ARG A 165 17.11 13.33 -24.16
N GLU A 166 16.75 12.93 -25.36
CA GLU A 166 15.68 13.54 -26.15
C GLU A 166 14.31 13.42 -25.48
N ASN A 167 14.08 12.34 -24.73
CA ASN A 167 12.82 12.08 -24.07
C ASN A 167 12.74 12.75 -22.69
N CYS A 168 13.78 12.56 -21.84
CA CYS A 168 13.73 12.99 -20.44
C CYS A 168 15.00 13.73 -19.98
N PHE A 169 14.82 14.76 -19.14
CA PHE A 169 15.93 15.48 -18.51
C PHE A 169 16.72 14.58 -17.56
N TYR A 170 16.01 13.86 -16.69
CA TYR A 170 16.61 12.92 -15.76
C TYR A 170 16.26 11.47 -16.15
N PRO A 171 17.25 10.58 -16.27
CA PRO A 171 17.00 9.16 -16.43
C PRO A 171 16.53 8.57 -15.12
N PRO A 172 15.67 7.54 -15.11
CA PRO A 172 15.45 6.75 -13.91
C PRO A 172 16.74 6.11 -13.42
N LEU A 173 16.88 5.94 -12.10
CA LEU A 173 18.06 5.38 -11.47
C LEU A 173 17.78 4.02 -10.84
N LEU A 174 18.82 3.21 -10.73
CA LEU A 174 18.85 2.00 -9.93
C LEU A 174 19.93 2.19 -8.84
N ILE A 175 19.50 2.20 -7.59
CA ILE A 175 20.37 2.29 -6.41
C ILE A 175 20.64 0.86 -5.94
N ASN A 176 21.91 0.49 -5.81
CA ASN A 176 22.35 -0.80 -5.35
C ASN A 176 23.03 -0.65 -3.98
N PHE A 177 22.54 -1.39 -2.99
CA PHE A 177 23.08 -1.44 -1.63
C PHE A 177 24.00 -2.64 -1.49
N LYS A 178 25.08 -2.51 -0.75
CA LYS A 178 25.99 -3.62 -0.46
C LYS A 178 25.29 -4.61 0.49
N LYS A 179 25.45 -5.91 0.23
CA LYS A 179 25.01 -6.94 1.19
C LYS A 179 25.76 -6.75 2.52
N ASN A 180 25.04 -6.89 3.64
CA ASN A 180 25.58 -6.71 4.99
C ASN A 180 26.30 -5.36 5.14
N GLY A 181 25.77 -4.33 4.48
CA GLY A 181 26.33 -2.98 4.50
C GLY A 181 25.76 -2.12 5.64
N PRO A 182 26.20 -0.88 5.76
CA PRO A 182 25.81 0.03 6.84
C PRO A 182 24.32 0.36 6.84
N GLN A 183 23.56 0.03 5.78
CA GLN A 183 22.12 0.21 5.73
C GLN A 183 21.31 -0.71 6.66
N GLU A 184 21.88 -1.79 7.20
CA GLU A 184 21.16 -2.79 8.02
C GLU A 184 20.45 -2.21 9.26
N HIS A 185 20.94 -1.06 9.76
CA HIS A 185 20.37 -0.38 10.92
C HIS A 185 19.65 0.93 10.56
N THR A 186 19.29 1.09 9.30
CA THR A 186 18.70 2.32 8.76
C THR A 186 17.32 2.08 8.19
N LEU A 187 16.64 3.16 7.74
CA LEU A 187 15.40 3.09 6.98
C LEU A 187 15.48 2.19 5.73
N PHE A 188 16.69 2.00 5.20
CA PHE A 188 16.97 1.17 4.02
C PHE A 188 17.46 -0.26 4.34
N SER A 189 17.25 -0.74 5.57
CA SER A 189 17.82 -2.00 6.07
C SER A 189 17.51 -3.23 5.20
N GLU A 190 16.32 -3.29 4.63
CA GLU A 190 15.90 -4.43 3.81
C GLU A 190 16.13 -4.25 2.31
N GLN A 191 16.76 -3.14 1.92
CA GLN A 191 16.93 -2.82 0.52
C GLN A 191 18.20 -3.45 -0.06
N ASN A 192 18.07 -4.06 -1.24
CA ASN A 192 19.18 -4.56 -2.04
C ASN A 192 19.32 -3.71 -3.32
N LYS A 193 18.28 -3.69 -4.14
CA LYS A 193 18.19 -2.84 -5.33
C LYS A 193 16.93 -2.02 -5.26
N LEU A 194 17.03 -0.73 -5.42
CA LEU A 194 15.92 0.19 -5.31
C LEU A 194 15.81 1.05 -6.57
N LYS A 195 14.67 1.01 -7.22
CA LYS A 195 14.40 1.87 -8.37
C LYS A 195 14.05 3.26 -7.85
N LEU A 196 14.68 4.30 -8.39
CA LEU A 196 14.30 5.69 -8.20
C LEU A 196 13.75 6.24 -9.51
N VAL A 197 12.45 6.49 -9.52
CA VAL A 197 11.75 7.17 -10.63
C VAL A 197 12.03 8.65 -10.52
N MET A 198 12.61 9.22 -11.59
CA MET A 198 13.02 10.61 -11.67
C MET A 198 12.06 11.40 -12.58
N PRO A 199 11.92 12.73 -12.45
CA PRO A 199 11.11 13.53 -13.36
C PRO A 199 11.61 13.45 -14.81
N CYS A 200 10.71 13.15 -15.75
CA CYS A 200 11.03 13.20 -17.16
C CYS A 200 11.12 14.67 -17.65
N LYS A 201 10.05 15.43 -17.46
CA LYS A 201 9.95 16.86 -17.79
C LYS A 201 9.69 17.68 -16.52
N GLN A 202 8.63 17.40 -15.80
CA GLN A 202 8.19 18.10 -14.59
C GLN A 202 7.93 17.07 -13.48
N ASP A 203 8.19 17.43 -12.25
CA ASP A 203 8.10 16.50 -11.10
C ASP A 203 6.66 16.22 -10.66
N GLN A 204 5.69 17.06 -11.03
CA GLN A 204 4.28 16.80 -10.78
C GLN A 204 3.80 15.46 -11.34
N TYR A 205 4.30 15.03 -12.52
CA TYR A 205 3.91 13.74 -13.12
C TYR A 205 4.44 12.54 -12.34
N VAL A 206 5.52 12.71 -11.59
CA VAL A 206 6.00 11.68 -10.65
C VAL A 206 5.04 11.53 -9.47
N ILE A 207 4.48 12.64 -8.97
CA ILE A 207 3.44 12.63 -7.93
C ILE A 207 2.19 11.91 -8.47
N TYR A 208 1.75 12.25 -9.68
CA TYR A 208 0.56 11.64 -10.29
C TYR A 208 0.72 10.14 -10.52
N GLU A 209 1.91 9.70 -10.95
CA GLU A 209 2.26 8.27 -11.06
C GLU A 209 2.24 7.58 -9.69
N TRP A 210 2.80 8.22 -8.64
CA TRP A 210 2.76 7.69 -7.28
C TRP A 210 1.32 7.52 -6.77
N LEU A 211 0.41 8.45 -7.07
CA LEU A 211 -1.02 8.31 -6.71
C LEU A 211 -1.68 7.11 -7.41
N ALA A 212 -1.26 6.75 -8.62
CA ALA A 212 -1.73 5.53 -9.28
C ALA A 212 -1.27 4.26 -8.54
N TYR A 213 -0.04 4.21 -8.00
CA TYR A 213 0.39 3.13 -7.13
C TYR A 213 -0.45 3.04 -5.85
N GLN A 214 -0.84 4.19 -5.26
CA GLN A 214 -1.73 4.21 -4.09
C GLN A 214 -3.09 3.58 -4.41
N ILE A 215 -3.68 3.85 -5.59
CA ILE A 215 -4.93 3.19 -6.01
C ILE A 215 -4.73 1.67 -6.08
N TYR A 216 -3.67 1.20 -6.75
CA TYR A 216 -3.50 -0.24 -6.94
C TYR A 216 -3.24 -0.98 -5.63
N SER A 217 -2.59 -0.33 -4.66
CA SER A 217 -2.39 -0.89 -3.31
C SER A 217 -3.70 -1.09 -2.52
N LEU A 218 -4.76 -0.31 -2.83
CA LEU A 218 -6.11 -0.54 -2.28
C LEU A 218 -6.80 -1.76 -2.92
N VAL A 219 -6.51 -2.04 -4.19
CA VAL A 219 -7.12 -3.16 -4.92
C VAL A 219 -6.58 -4.49 -4.40
N THR A 220 -5.25 -4.62 -4.26
CA THR A 220 -4.62 -5.88 -3.91
C THR A 220 -3.29 -5.70 -3.16
N PRO A 221 -2.94 -6.59 -2.21
CA PRO A 221 -1.60 -6.62 -1.61
C PRO A 221 -0.51 -7.06 -2.60
N ASN A 222 -0.87 -7.73 -3.70
CA ASN A 222 0.04 -8.10 -4.78
C ASN A 222 0.34 -6.89 -5.68
N SER A 223 0.91 -5.86 -5.10
CA SER A 223 1.22 -4.58 -5.72
C SER A 223 2.59 -4.12 -5.29
N PHE A 224 3.27 -3.33 -6.10
CA PHE A 224 4.51 -2.68 -5.68
C PHE A 224 4.20 -1.57 -4.68
N ARG A 225 4.90 -1.54 -3.56
CA ARG A 225 4.93 -0.38 -2.67
C ARG A 225 5.77 0.72 -3.30
N ALA A 226 5.29 1.94 -3.24
CA ALA A 226 5.93 3.12 -3.80
C ALA A 226 5.99 4.23 -2.73
N ARG A 227 7.18 4.82 -2.52
CA ARG A 227 7.38 5.91 -1.57
C ARG A 227 7.75 7.19 -2.28
N LEU A 228 6.98 8.24 -2.08
CA LEU A 228 7.29 9.57 -2.58
C LEU A 228 8.40 10.21 -1.74
N VAL A 229 9.41 10.76 -2.40
CA VAL A 229 10.56 11.41 -1.76
C VAL A 229 10.89 12.74 -2.45
N LYS A 230 11.53 13.65 -1.72
CA LYS A 230 12.24 14.79 -2.32
C LYS A 230 13.68 14.38 -2.61
N VAL A 231 14.11 14.51 -3.84
CA VAL A 231 15.43 14.10 -4.31
C VAL A 231 16.29 15.33 -4.51
N GLN A 232 17.41 15.38 -3.84
CA GLN A 232 18.46 16.38 -4.04
C GLN A 232 19.69 15.74 -4.68
N LEU A 233 20.23 16.37 -5.69
CA LEU A 233 21.44 15.91 -6.38
C LEU A 233 22.57 16.88 -6.06
N GLU A 234 23.65 16.36 -5.47
CA GLU A 234 24.82 17.13 -5.10
C GLU A 234 26.04 16.64 -5.88
N GLU A 235 26.53 17.45 -6.78
CA GLU A 235 27.78 17.24 -7.49
C GLU A 235 28.94 17.64 -6.60
N SER A 236 29.98 16.81 -6.49
CA SER A 236 31.18 17.11 -5.73
C SER A 236 31.74 18.50 -6.04
N GLY A 237 31.94 19.33 -5.01
CA GLY A 237 32.48 20.67 -5.14
C GLY A 237 31.53 21.73 -5.73
N LYS A 238 30.22 21.46 -5.87
CA LYS A 238 29.24 22.43 -6.37
C LYS A 238 28.10 22.65 -5.38
N LYS A 239 27.44 23.82 -5.53
CA LYS A 239 26.23 24.09 -4.79
C LYS A 239 25.11 23.09 -5.18
N PRO A 240 24.33 22.60 -4.21
CA PRO A 240 23.20 21.72 -4.48
C PRO A 240 22.16 22.40 -5.38
N LYS A 241 21.51 21.63 -6.23
CA LYS A 241 20.35 22.10 -6.99
C LYS A 241 19.11 22.03 -6.10
N ASN A 242 18.02 22.72 -6.49
CA ASN A 242 16.74 22.58 -5.82
C ASN A 242 16.27 21.12 -5.85
N PRO A 243 15.72 20.60 -4.74
CA PRO A 243 15.15 19.28 -4.71
C PRO A 243 13.88 19.20 -5.58
N PHE A 244 13.60 18.03 -6.09
CA PHE A 244 12.40 17.71 -6.86
C PHE A 244 11.77 16.40 -6.34
N TYR A 245 10.53 16.11 -6.72
CA TYR A 245 9.88 14.86 -6.33
C TYR A 245 10.39 13.67 -7.15
N GLY A 246 10.60 12.54 -6.47
CA GLY A 246 10.91 11.24 -7.04
C GLY A 246 10.14 10.14 -6.34
N VAL A 247 10.08 8.95 -6.93
CA VAL A 247 9.46 7.76 -6.32
C VAL A 247 10.49 6.67 -6.15
N LEU A 248 10.62 6.19 -4.92
CA LEU A 248 11.28 4.93 -4.61
C LEU A 248 10.29 3.79 -4.81
N LEU A 249 10.63 2.81 -5.64
CA LEU A 249 9.78 1.68 -5.95
C LEU A 249 10.36 0.38 -5.40
N GLU A 250 9.55 -0.39 -4.69
CA GLU A 250 9.90 -1.67 -4.08
C GLU A 250 10.54 -2.63 -5.10
N GLU A 251 11.52 -3.42 -4.66
CA GLU A 251 12.12 -4.45 -5.51
C GLU A 251 11.14 -5.61 -5.73
N GLU A 252 11.11 -6.16 -6.95
CA GLU A 252 10.24 -7.29 -7.33
C GLU A 252 10.36 -8.48 -6.36
N LYS A 253 11.60 -8.84 -5.96
CA LYS A 253 11.84 -9.94 -5.02
C LYS A 253 11.30 -9.64 -3.62
N GLN A 254 11.38 -8.37 -3.19
CA GLN A 254 10.82 -7.93 -1.92
C GLN A 254 9.30 -7.98 -1.94
N MET A 255 8.66 -7.46 -3.00
CA MET A 255 7.23 -7.51 -3.23
C MET A 255 6.71 -8.95 -3.25
N ALA A 256 7.35 -9.86 -3.99
CA ALA A 256 6.98 -11.27 -4.03
C ALA A 256 7.08 -11.93 -2.65
N ARG A 257 8.24 -11.78 -1.97
CA ARG A 257 8.48 -12.36 -0.64
C ARG A 257 7.49 -11.87 0.41
N ARG A 258 7.15 -10.58 0.40
CA ARG A 258 6.15 -9.98 1.30
C ARG A 258 4.77 -10.65 1.18
N ASN A 259 4.44 -11.14 -0.01
CA ASN A 259 3.19 -11.84 -0.30
C ASN A 259 3.32 -13.38 -0.20
N GLY A 260 4.44 -13.91 0.31
CA GLY A 260 4.68 -15.34 0.41
C GLY A 260 4.88 -16.04 -0.95
N LEU A 261 5.31 -15.28 -1.97
CA LEU A 261 5.48 -15.70 -3.36
C LEU A 261 6.92 -15.53 -3.83
N ILE A 262 7.23 -16.03 -5.01
CA ILE A 262 8.51 -15.87 -5.69
C ILE A 262 8.30 -15.17 -7.04
N PRO A 263 9.27 -14.37 -7.52
CA PRO A 263 9.26 -13.88 -8.89
C PRO A 263 9.43 -15.05 -9.87
N VAL A 264 8.67 -15.01 -10.95
CA VAL A 264 8.81 -15.98 -12.07
C VAL A 264 8.92 -15.22 -13.37
N GLU A 265 9.67 -15.78 -14.32
CA GLU A 265 9.83 -15.22 -15.65
C GLU A 265 9.47 -16.30 -16.64
N ARG A 266 8.34 -16.13 -17.33
CA ARG A 266 7.79 -17.10 -18.29
C ARG A 266 7.09 -16.36 -19.42
N ASP A 267 7.18 -16.90 -20.61
CA ASP A 267 6.38 -16.46 -21.76
C ASP A 267 4.98 -17.04 -21.62
N LEU A 268 4.01 -16.21 -21.34
CA LEU A 268 2.63 -16.60 -21.05
C LEU A 268 1.65 -15.73 -21.83
N ARG A 269 0.52 -16.35 -22.17
CA ARG A 269 -0.65 -15.60 -22.63
C ARG A 269 -1.48 -15.11 -21.43
N PRO A 270 -2.28 -14.06 -21.58
CA PRO A 270 -3.12 -13.54 -20.47
C PRO A 270 -4.03 -14.58 -19.83
N GLN A 271 -4.45 -15.61 -20.56
CA GLN A 271 -5.32 -16.69 -20.06
C GLN A 271 -4.61 -17.65 -19.11
N GLU A 272 -3.27 -17.66 -19.09
CA GLU A 272 -2.45 -18.60 -18.32
C GLU A 272 -2.06 -18.06 -16.93
N VAL A 273 -2.37 -16.80 -16.64
CA VAL A 273 -2.24 -16.23 -15.30
C VAL A 273 -3.49 -16.49 -14.46
N GLN A 274 -3.40 -16.30 -13.14
CA GLN A 274 -4.55 -16.43 -12.26
C GLN A 274 -5.66 -15.45 -12.65
N ARG A 275 -6.88 -15.98 -12.91
CA ARG A 275 -8.00 -15.24 -13.49
C ARG A 275 -8.44 -14.05 -12.63
N GLN A 276 -8.77 -14.27 -11.36
CA GLN A 276 -9.31 -13.19 -10.52
C GLN A 276 -8.32 -12.03 -10.32
N PRO A 277 -7.03 -12.25 -9.95
CA PRO A 277 -6.04 -11.18 -9.93
C PRO A 277 -5.84 -10.49 -11.28
N PHE A 278 -5.96 -11.23 -12.39
CA PHE A 278 -5.88 -10.63 -13.73
C PHE A 278 -7.04 -9.67 -14.00
N LEU A 279 -8.29 -10.04 -13.63
CA LEU A 279 -9.45 -9.18 -13.81
C LEU A 279 -9.35 -7.91 -12.98
N GLU A 280 -8.87 -8.01 -11.74
CA GLU A 280 -8.60 -6.86 -10.86
C GLU A 280 -7.54 -5.92 -11.48
N MET A 281 -6.43 -6.48 -11.96
CA MET A 281 -5.39 -5.73 -12.65
C MET A 281 -5.93 -5.06 -13.92
N ALA A 282 -6.60 -5.79 -14.79
CA ALA A 282 -7.08 -5.28 -16.07
C ALA A 282 -8.16 -4.19 -15.87
N LEU A 283 -9.01 -4.31 -14.84
CA LEU A 283 -9.99 -3.28 -14.52
C LEU A 283 -9.33 -2.05 -13.87
N PHE A 284 -8.27 -2.23 -13.06
CA PHE A 284 -7.45 -1.12 -12.57
C PHE A 284 -6.77 -0.37 -13.71
N GLU A 285 -6.15 -1.06 -14.65
CA GLU A 285 -5.50 -0.46 -15.81
C GLU A 285 -6.52 0.31 -16.69
N TYR A 286 -7.73 -0.21 -16.81
CA TYR A 286 -8.84 0.49 -17.46
C TYR A 286 -9.29 1.72 -16.66
N LEU A 287 -9.37 1.64 -15.32
CA LEU A 287 -9.67 2.77 -14.44
C LEU A 287 -8.71 3.93 -14.65
N ILE A 288 -7.41 3.67 -14.63
CA ILE A 288 -6.38 4.71 -14.79
C ILE A 288 -6.16 5.10 -16.26
N GLY A 289 -6.79 4.39 -17.20
CA GLY A 289 -6.62 4.62 -18.64
C GLY A 289 -5.22 4.25 -19.13
N ASN A 290 -4.62 3.20 -18.58
CA ASN A 290 -3.32 2.71 -19.02
C ASN A 290 -3.48 1.61 -20.09
N THR A 291 -2.82 1.79 -21.21
CA THR A 291 -2.76 0.80 -22.29
C THR A 291 -1.34 0.32 -22.59
N ASP A 292 -0.35 0.82 -21.83
CA ASP A 292 1.06 0.53 -22.04
C ASP A 292 1.53 -0.67 -21.20
N TRP A 293 0.86 -1.81 -21.37
CA TRP A 293 1.21 -3.04 -20.67
C TRP A 293 0.96 -4.29 -21.53
N SER A 294 1.71 -5.35 -21.25
CA SER A 294 1.51 -6.65 -21.90
C SER A 294 2.03 -7.78 -21.02
N ILE A 295 1.19 -8.79 -20.78
CA ILE A 295 1.63 -10.04 -20.13
C ILE A 295 2.53 -10.84 -21.03
N GLN A 296 2.16 -10.99 -22.30
CA GLN A 296 2.90 -11.80 -23.26
C GLN A 296 4.35 -11.32 -23.47
N TYR A 297 4.56 -9.99 -23.40
CA TYR A 297 5.88 -9.40 -23.60
C TYR A 297 6.51 -8.91 -22.29
N LEU A 298 5.88 -9.17 -21.12
CA LEU A 298 6.28 -8.68 -19.82
C LEU A 298 6.56 -7.16 -19.79
N GLN A 299 5.84 -6.40 -20.64
CA GLN A 299 5.93 -4.96 -20.69
C GLN A 299 5.14 -4.39 -19.52
N ASN A 300 5.80 -3.63 -18.65
CA ASN A 300 5.24 -3.00 -17.45
C ASN A 300 4.46 -3.99 -16.54
N ILE A 301 4.80 -5.28 -16.65
CA ILE A 301 4.23 -6.38 -15.85
C ILE A 301 5.35 -7.21 -15.25
N LYS A 302 5.16 -7.62 -14.00
CA LYS A 302 5.96 -8.65 -13.33
C LYS A 302 5.07 -9.82 -12.94
N LEU A 303 5.64 -11.02 -12.95
CA LEU A 303 4.94 -12.25 -12.59
C LEU A 303 5.45 -12.77 -11.25
N ILE A 304 4.53 -13.08 -10.34
CA ILE A 304 4.83 -13.71 -9.05
C ILE A 304 3.98 -14.96 -8.88
N ALA A 305 4.53 -16.02 -8.30
CA ALA A 305 3.81 -17.27 -8.12
C ALA A 305 4.21 -17.96 -6.81
N LYS A 306 3.44 -18.95 -6.39
CA LYS A 306 3.75 -19.79 -5.23
C LYS A 306 5.03 -20.61 -5.45
N ASP A 307 5.19 -21.10 -6.66
CA ASP A 307 6.35 -21.87 -7.13
C ASP A 307 6.51 -21.69 -8.66
N THR A 308 7.54 -22.32 -9.23
CA THR A 308 7.86 -22.20 -10.66
C THR A 308 6.84 -22.85 -11.61
N ASN A 309 5.92 -23.67 -11.11
CA ASN A 309 4.91 -24.38 -11.93
C ASN A 309 3.50 -23.80 -11.78
N ALA A 310 3.24 -23.13 -10.67
CA ALA A 310 1.92 -22.56 -10.40
C ALA A 310 1.56 -21.44 -11.40
N ALA A 311 0.27 -21.27 -11.69
CA ALA A 311 -0.22 -20.13 -12.45
C ALA A 311 0.15 -18.82 -11.73
N PRO A 312 0.87 -17.89 -12.38
CA PRO A 312 1.33 -16.68 -11.73
C PRO A 312 0.23 -15.62 -11.60
N ILE A 313 0.49 -14.66 -10.73
CA ILE A 313 -0.22 -13.39 -10.64
C ILE A 313 0.57 -12.36 -11.46
N ALA A 314 -0.10 -11.64 -12.32
CA ALA A 314 0.47 -10.51 -13.05
C ALA A 314 0.36 -9.24 -12.19
N VAL A 315 1.48 -8.55 -11.99
CA VAL A 315 1.57 -7.33 -11.18
C VAL A 315 2.06 -6.17 -12.05
N PRO A 316 1.24 -5.14 -12.26
CA PRO A 316 1.59 -4.01 -13.09
C PRO A 316 2.49 -3.00 -12.37
N TYR A 317 3.23 -2.23 -13.13
CA TYR A 317 4.05 -1.10 -12.66
C TYR A 317 4.34 -0.14 -13.83
N ASP A 318 4.92 1.04 -13.54
CA ASP A 318 5.28 2.07 -14.53
C ASP A 318 4.04 2.68 -15.20
N PHE A 319 3.27 3.47 -14.41
CA PHE A 319 1.97 4.02 -14.82
C PHE A 319 2.04 5.39 -15.48
N ASP A 320 3.23 5.89 -15.82
CA ASP A 320 3.43 7.25 -16.35
C ASP A 320 2.78 7.47 -17.73
N HIS A 321 2.51 6.39 -18.51
CA HIS A 321 1.78 6.44 -19.77
C HIS A 321 0.26 6.29 -19.61
N SER A 322 -0.28 6.40 -18.38
CA SER A 322 -1.73 6.32 -18.14
C SER A 322 -2.46 7.66 -18.35
N GLY A 323 -3.75 7.57 -18.67
CA GLY A 323 -4.62 8.74 -18.85
C GLY A 323 -4.80 9.57 -17.59
N ILE A 324 -4.77 8.92 -16.41
CA ILE A 324 -4.88 9.60 -15.12
C ILE A 324 -3.63 10.43 -14.80
N VAL A 325 -2.44 9.96 -15.18
CA VAL A 325 -1.17 10.72 -15.05
C VAL A 325 -1.09 11.81 -16.10
N ASN A 326 -1.49 11.51 -17.33
CA ASN A 326 -1.54 12.46 -18.45
C ASN A 326 -0.22 13.21 -18.66
N ALA A 327 0.89 12.46 -18.62
CA ALA A 327 2.21 13.04 -18.88
C ALA A 327 2.32 13.54 -20.34
N PRO A 328 3.00 14.67 -20.60
CA PRO A 328 3.03 15.29 -21.93
C PRO A 328 3.78 14.46 -22.99
N TYR A 329 4.55 13.48 -22.58
CA TYR A 329 5.25 12.53 -23.45
C TYR A 329 4.50 11.22 -23.64
N ALA A 330 3.39 11.00 -22.92
CA ALA A 330 2.61 9.78 -22.99
C ALA A 330 1.66 9.80 -24.20
N HIS A 331 1.78 8.80 -25.04
CA HIS A 331 0.93 8.61 -26.22
C HIS A 331 0.46 7.15 -26.27
N PRO A 332 -0.79 6.90 -26.71
CA PRO A 332 -1.22 5.55 -26.98
C PRO A 332 -0.43 4.94 -28.14
N ALA A 333 -0.21 3.64 -28.09
CA ALA A 333 0.42 2.95 -29.22
C ALA A 333 -0.41 3.13 -30.50
N PRO A 334 0.23 3.39 -31.66
CA PRO A 334 -0.48 3.64 -32.94
C PRO A 334 -1.44 2.50 -33.33
N GLU A 335 -1.10 1.28 -32.99
CA GLU A 335 -1.88 0.06 -33.28
C GLU A 335 -3.26 0.09 -32.60
N LEU A 336 -3.38 0.80 -31.49
CA LEU A 336 -4.64 0.94 -30.77
C LEU A 336 -5.61 1.92 -31.45
N LYS A 337 -5.15 2.73 -32.39
CA LYS A 337 -5.97 3.74 -33.09
C LYS A 337 -6.76 4.62 -32.13
N MET A 338 -6.13 5.03 -31.02
CA MET A 338 -6.68 5.92 -30.02
C MET A 338 -6.23 7.35 -30.29
N ASN A 339 -7.14 8.32 -30.12
CA ASN A 339 -6.85 9.73 -30.38
C ASN A 339 -6.19 10.46 -29.20
N SER A 340 -6.29 9.88 -28.00
CA SER A 340 -5.80 10.50 -26.77
C SER A 340 -5.46 9.46 -25.73
N ILE A 341 -4.41 9.73 -24.93
CA ILE A 341 -4.06 8.94 -23.77
C ILE A 341 -5.18 8.92 -22.71
N LYS A 342 -6.08 9.92 -22.71
CA LYS A 342 -7.23 9.97 -21.81
C LYS A 342 -8.39 9.07 -22.21
N GLN A 343 -8.37 8.57 -23.44
CA GLN A 343 -9.37 7.62 -23.89
C GLN A 343 -9.09 6.26 -23.21
N ARG A 344 -10.11 5.71 -22.52
CA ARG A 344 -9.98 4.38 -21.94
C ARG A 344 -10.16 3.30 -22.98
N ARG A 345 -9.40 2.24 -22.84
CA ARG A 345 -9.58 1.00 -23.59
C ARG A 345 -9.24 -0.19 -22.71
N TYR A 346 -10.20 -1.10 -22.59
CA TYR A 346 -9.96 -2.35 -21.89
C TYR A 346 -9.04 -3.25 -22.72
N ARG A 347 -7.96 -3.73 -22.10
CA ARG A 347 -6.95 -4.57 -22.75
C ARG A 347 -6.89 -5.99 -22.17
N GLY A 348 -7.95 -6.45 -21.50
CA GLY A 348 -8.10 -7.84 -21.10
C GLY A 348 -8.24 -8.76 -22.33
N TYR A 349 -8.24 -10.05 -22.10
CA TYR A 349 -8.55 -11.02 -23.15
C TYR A 349 -10.08 -11.22 -23.27
N CYS A 350 -10.51 -11.83 -24.41
CA CYS A 350 -11.91 -12.10 -24.65
C CYS A 350 -12.52 -13.04 -23.59
N ILE A 351 -13.50 -12.55 -22.84
CA ILE A 351 -14.35 -13.31 -21.92
C ILE A 351 -15.77 -12.93 -22.25
N GLN A 352 -16.56 -13.86 -22.80
CA GLN A 352 -17.94 -13.57 -23.26
C GLN A 352 -18.95 -13.52 -22.13
N ALA A 353 -18.69 -14.20 -21.01
CA ALA A 353 -19.60 -14.25 -19.87
C ALA A 353 -19.35 -13.04 -18.93
N MET A 354 -20.27 -12.08 -18.93
CA MET A 354 -20.16 -10.84 -18.13
C MET A 354 -20.25 -11.05 -16.63
N ASP A 355 -20.88 -12.13 -16.17
CA ASP A 355 -20.96 -12.52 -14.76
C ASP A 355 -19.58 -12.75 -14.12
N VAL A 356 -18.57 -13.12 -14.92
CA VAL A 356 -17.18 -13.26 -14.46
C VAL A 356 -16.60 -11.97 -13.88
N TYR A 357 -17.09 -10.82 -14.30
CA TYR A 357 -16.65 -9.52 -13.81
C TYR A 357 -17.36 -9.05 -12.53
N ALA A 358 -18.43 -9.73 -12.11
CA ALA A 358 -19.31 -9.25 -11.04
C ALA A 358 -18.56 -8.99 -9.71
N GLU A 359 -17.69 -9.93 -9.29
CA GLU A 359 -16.89 -9.80 -8.07
C GLU A 359 -15.90 -8.62 -8.17
N THR A 360 -15.20 -8.51 -9.30
CA THR A 360 -14.24 -7.42 -9.54
C THR A 360 -14.95 -6.07 -9.56
N ILE A 361 -16.09 -5.95 -10.23
CA ILE A 361 -16.88 -4.71 -10.28
C ILE A 361 -17.35 -4.32 -8.88
N ALA A 362 -17.90 -5.28 -8.12
CA ALA A 362 -18.34 -5.03 -6.74
C ALA A 362 -17.18 -4.53 -5.86
N ARG A 363 -15.99 -5.11 -6.02
CA ARG A 363 -14.77 -4.69 -5.31
C ARG A 363 -14.41 -3.23 -5.64
N PHE A 364 -14.43 -2.83 -6.91
CA PHE A 364 -14.13 -1.45 -7.30
C PHE A 364 -15.21 -0.47 -6.82
N GLN A 365 -16.47 -0.87 -6.78
CA GLN A 365 -17.56 -0.06 -6.21
C GLN A 365 -17.36 0.16 -4.69
N GLU A 366 -16.95 -0.87 -3.96
CA GLU A 366 -16.61 -0.79 -2.54
C GLU A 366 -15.42 0.16 -2.30
N LEU A 367 -14.40 0.10 -3.14
CA LEU A 367 -13.20 0.93 -3.05
C LEU A 367 -13.39 2.38 -3.50
N LYS A 368 -14.51 2.72 -4.15
CA LYS A 368 -14.77 4.07 -4.69
C LYS A 368 -14.46 5.19 -3.69
N PRO A 369 -14.97 5.19 -2.45
CA PRO A 369 -14.67 6.27 -1.50
C PRO A 369 -13.18 6.40 -1.19
N ALA A 370 -12.47 5.29 -1.02
CA ALA A 370 -11.04 5.29 -0.73
C ALA A 370 -10.20 5.79 -1.91
N ILE A 371 -10.56 5.40 -3.14
CA ILE A 371 -9.90 5.88 -4.37
C ILE A 371 -10.07 7.39 -4.53
N TYR A 372 -11.28 7.93 -4.29
CA TYR A 372 -11.53 9.36 -4.37
C TYR A 372 -10.77 10.14 -3.28
N ALA A 373 -10.67 9.59 -2.07
CA ALA A 373 -9.94 10.21 -0.96
C ALA A 373 -8.45 10.44 -1.27
N ILE A 374 -7.83 9.63 -2.13
CA ILE A 374 -6.43 9.83 -2.58
C ILE A 374 -6.25 11.20 -3.24
N TYR A 375 -7.27 11.70 -3.96
CA TYR A 375 -7.20 12.96 -4.71
C TYR A 375 -7.87 14.13 -4.00
N GLN A 376 -8.90 13.85 -3.18
CA GLN A 376 -9.65 14.89 -2.48
C GLN A 376 -8.80 15.55 -1.39
N ASN A 377 -8.71 16.89 -1.42
CA ASN A 377 -7.94 17.67 -0.45
C ASN A 377 -6.45 17.27 -0.35
N ASN A 378 -5.88 16.68 -1.39
CA ASN A 378 -4.48 16.27 -1.40
C ASN A 378 -3.59 17.50 -1.64
N PRO A 379 -2.70 17.87 -0.70
CA PRO A 379 -1.88 19.07 -0.79
C PRO A 379 -0.74 18.97 -1.82
N LEU A 380 -0.49 17.80 -2.38
CA LEU A 380 0.56 17.54 -3.36
C LEU A 380 0.13 17.82 -4.81
N ILE A 381 -1.16 18.08 -5.04
CA ILE A 381 -1.72 18.29 -6.36
C ILE A 381 -2.49 19.62 -6.43
N ASP A 382 -2.48 20.26 -7.59
CA ASP A 382 -3.24 21.46 -7.80
C ASP A 382 -4.74 21.17 -8.02
N GLU A 383 -5.57 22.20 -7.79
CA GLU A 383 -7.03 22.10 -7.89
C GLU A 383 -7.52 21.70 -9.29
N LYS A 384 -6.81 22.16 -10.35
CA LYS A 384 -7.16 21.83 -11.73
C LYS A 384 -6.98 20.33 -12.01
N TYR A 385 -5.84 19.79 -11.58
CA TYR A 385 -5.58 18.37 -11.75
C TYR A 385 -6.55 17.54 -10.89
N GLN A 386 -6.82 17.95 -9.63
CA GLN A 386 -7.80 17.31 -8.76
C GLN A 386 -9.18 17.23 -9.45
N LYS A 387 -9.73 18.36 -9.90
CA LYS A 387 -11.04 18.42 -10.58
C LYS A 387 -11.08 17.54 -11.83
N THR A 388 -9.99 17.58 -12.61
CA THR A 388 -9.90 16.81 -13.86
C THR A 388 -9.86 15.31 -13.55
N THR A 389 -9.12 14.90 -12.53
CA THR A 389 -8.99 13.49 -12.12
C THR A 389 -10.28 12.96 -11.52
N ILE A 390 -10.96 13.74 -10.68
CA ILE A 390 -12.28 13.34 -10.14
C ILE A 390 -13.26 13.09 -11.28
N ARG A 391 -13.34 13.98 -12.28
CA ARG A 391 -14.20 13.77 -13.47
C ARG A 391 -13.79 12.50 -14.25
N PHE A 392 -12.47 12.29 -14.40
CA PHE A 392 -11.97 11.09 -15.05
C PHE A 392 -12.36 9.81 -14.29
N LEU A 393 -12.35 9.82 -12.96
CA LEU A 393 -12.86 8.72 -12.14
C LEU A 393 -14.38 8.56 -12.25
N ASP A 394 -15.16 9.67 -12.27
CA ASP A 394 -16.62 9.64 -12.43
C ASP A 394 -17.01 8.90 -13.72
N GLU A 395 -16.36 9.18 -14.85
CA GLU A 395 -16.59 8.49 -16.12
C GLU A 395 -16.39 6.96 -16.05
N PHE A 396 -15.41 6.51 -15.27
CA PHE A 396 -15.20 5.08 -15.03
C PHE A 396 -16.35 4.48 -14.23
N TYR A 397 -16.77 5.12 -13.13
CA TYR A 397 -17.83 4.61 -12.29
C TYR A 397 -19.22 4.69 -12.99
N GLU A 398 -19.45 5.68 -13.84
CA GLU A 398 -20.62 5.73 -14.72
C GLU A 398 -20.62 4.53 -15.69
N THR A 399 -19.46 4.15 -16.24
CA THR A 399 -19.35 2.95 -17.08
C THR A 399 -19.72 1.70 -16.31
N LEU A 400 -19.22 1.53 -15.06
CA LEU A 400 -19.56 0.36 -14.24
C LEU A 400 -21.07 0.27 -13.88
N GLN A 401 -21.77 1.40 -13.86
CA GLN A 401 -23.21 1.47 -13.55
C GLN A 401 -24.11 1.31 -14.78
N ASN A 402 -23.56 1.39 -15.99
CA ASN A 402 -24.30 1.24 -17.24
C ASN A 402 -24.00 -0.13 -17.87
N PRO A 403 -24.93 -1.12 -17.78
CA PRO A 403 -24.69 -2.47 -18.27
C PRO A 403 -24.32 -2.53 -19.76
N GLN A 404 -24.96 -1.73 -20.60
CA GLN A 404 -24.72 -1.72 -22.04
C GLN A 404 -23.32 -1.17 -22.38
N LYS A 405 -22.90 -0.09 -21.69
CA LYS A 405 -21.57 0.50 -21.88
C LYS A 405 -20.51 -0.43 -21.33
N LEU A 406 -20.75 -1.02 -20.16
CA LEU A 406 -19.84 -1.98 -19.52
C LEU A 406 -19.60 -3.20 -20.41
N GLU A 407 -20.67 -3.80 -20.92
CA GLU A 407 -20.59 -4.95 -21.83
C GLU A 407 -19.78 -4.59 -23.09
N LYS A 408 -20.13 -3.49 -23.74
CA LYS A 408 -19.42 -3.00 -24.94
C LYS A 408 -17.91 -2.82 -24.68
N ASP A 409 -17.57 -2.19 -23.57
CA ASP A 409 -16.19 -1.85 -23.27
C ASP A 409 -15.36 -3.07 -22.83
N LEU A 410 -15.92 -3.96 -21.99
CA LEU A 410 -15.22 -5.14 -21.47
C LEU A 410 -15.23 -6.33 -22.48
N LEU A 411 -16.23 -6.41 -23.35
CA LEU A 411 -16.25 -7.41 -24.43
C LEU A 411 -15.51 -6.95 -25.68
N TYR A 412 -14.95 -5.76 -25.68
CA TYR A 412 -14.19 -5.21 -26.81
C TYR A 412 -13.18 -6.21 -27.42
N PRO A 413 -12.38 -6.99 -26.64
CA PRO A 413 -11.46 -7.98 -27.22
C PRO A 413 -12.15 -9.13 -27.96
N CYS A 414 -13.47 -9.30 -27.80
CA CYS A 414 -14.28 -10.33 -28.45
C CYS A 414 -14.95 -9.87 -29.75
N ASP A 415 -14.94 -8.57 -30.03
CA ASP A 415 -15.59 -8.03 -31.23
C ASP A 415 -14.78 -8.38 -32.49
N PRO A 416 -15.33 -9.22 -33.41
CA PRO A 416 -14.65 -9.59 -34.65
C PRO A 416 -14.48 -8.42 -35.62
N ASN A 417 -15.32 -7.38 -35.52
CA ASN A 417 -15.23 -6.16 -36.33
C ASN A 417 -14.47 -5.04 -35.60
N GLY A 418 -14.15 -5.23 -34.34
CA GLY A 418 -13.33 -4.33 -33.55
C GLY A 418 -11.86 -4.43 -33.90
N THR A 419 -11.03 -3.70 -33.18
CA THR A 419 -9.56 -3.78 -33.33
C THR A 419 -8.97 -5.05 -32.74
N GLY A 420 -9.80 -5.96 -32.17
CA GLY A 420 -9.40 -7.25 -31.59
C GLY A 420 -8.43 -7.12 -30.41
N ASN A 421 -7.82 -8.22 -30.02
CA ASN A 421 -6.65 -8.21 -29.14
C ASN A 421 -5.46 -7.67 -29.93
N VAL A 422 -5.31 -6.36 -29.97
CA VAL A 422 -4.13 -5.74 -30.57
C VAL A 422 -2.94 -6.10 -29.70
N VAL A 423 -2.07 -6.92 -30.25
CA VAL A 423 -0.79 -7.25 -29.64
C VAL A 423 0.16 -6.12 -29.94
N ILE A 424 0.46 -5.32 -28.91
CA ILE A 424 1.54 -4.34 -28.99
C ILE A 424 2.80 -5.06 -28.56
N GLN A 425 3.73 -5.23 -29.48
CA GLN A 425 5.04 -5.78 -29.15
C GLN A 425 5.74 -4.80 -28.20
N GLY A 426 6.05 -5.25 -26.99
CA GLY A 426 6.92 -4.52 -26.10
C GLY A 426 8.31 -4.37 -26.69
N LEU A 427 9.05 -3.36 -26.23
CA LEU A 427 10.45 -3.12 -26.60
C LEU A 427 11.37 -4.20 -25.99
N ARG A 428 11.12 -5.48 -26.22
CA ARG A 428 12.15 -6.50 -26.00
C ARG A 428 13.13 -6.38 -27.18
N GLU A 429 14.29 -5.84 -26.89
CA GLU A 429 15.46 -6.10 -27.73
C GLU A 429 15.78 -7.59 -27.58
N HIS A 430 15.78 -8.31 -28.69
CA HIS A 430 16.22 -9.70 -28.79
C HIS A 430 17.73 -9.80 -28.58
#